data_b3e55fe0b50a264ff4e46d97bae3b88d
#
_entry.id   b3e55fe0b50a264ff4e46d97bae3b88d
#
_cell.length_a   1.000
_cell.length_b   1.000
_cell.length_c   1.000
_cell.angle_alpha   90.00
_cell.angle_beta   90.00
_cell.angle_gamma   90.00
#
_symmetry.space_group_name_H-M   'P 1'
#
loop_
_entity.id
_entity.type
_entity.pdbx_description
1 polymer ?
#
loop_
_entity_poly.entity_id
_entity_poly.type
_entity_poly.pdbx_seq_one_letter_code
_entity_poly.pdbx_strand_id
1 'polypeptide(L)'
;NYNSDNKYIEDDLTQDNDVLDTWFSSWLWPISVFDGIRNPNNDEIKYYYPTQDLVTGPDIIFFWVARMIISGYEFRDEKPFSNVYFTGIVRDKLRRKMSKQLGNSPDAIKLIEEYGADSVRVGLMLSSAAGNDLLFDESLCQQGKNFTNKLWNALKLVNGWEVDDKKSQPVENKLAINWYNNKFHNTLELINKNFDNYRISDVLMSSYKLIWDDFCSWLLEILKPNYGEKIDKDSKTELIQLFEKNLKILHPFX
;
A
#
# COMPACT_ATOMS: atom_id res chain seq x y z
N ASN A 1 38.42 0.03 17.44
CA ASN A 1 37.92 1.28 18.06
C ASN A 1 38.93 2.39 17.87
N TYR A 2 38.78 3.13 16.78
CA TYR A 2 39.62 4.31 16.56
C TYR A 2 39.06 5.44 17.44
N ASN A 3 39.82 5.75 18.48
CA ASN A 3 39.46 6.83 19.39
C ASN A 3 40.60 7.87 19.30
N SER A 4 40.24 9.14 19.22
CA SER A 4 41.20 10.25 19.16
C SER A 4 42.20 10.23 20.31
N ASP A 5 41.87 9.55 21.40
CA ASP A 5 42.75 9.45 22.58
C ASP A 5 43.73 8.28 22.45
N ASN A 6 43.62 7.42 21.44
CA ASN A 6 44.56 6.33 21.19
C ASN A 6 45.78 6.83 20.43
N LYS A 7 46.95 6.41 20.87
CA LYS A 7 48.25 6.84 20.34
C LYS A 7 48.68 6.12 19.07
N TYR A 8 47.73 5.55 18.31
CA TYR A 8 48.06 4.94 17.03
C TYR A 8 48.22 6.02 15.97
N ILE A 9 49.36 6.01 15.31
CA ILE A 9 49.55 6.83 14.09
C ILE A 9 49.17 6.00 12.88
N GLU A 10 48.86 6.67 11.78
CA GLU A 10 48.38 6.03 10.56
C GLU A 10 49.32 4.92 10.08
N ASP A 11 50.63 5.06 10.32
CA ASP A 11 51.64 4.07 9.94
C ASP A 11 51.60 2.78 10.81
N ASP A 12 50.90 2.81 11.93
CA ASP A 12 50.73 1.61 12.79
C ASP A 12 49.55 0.76 12.35
N LEU A 13 48.80 1.19 11.35
CA LEU A 13 47.59 0.53 10.90
C LEU A 13 47.79 -0.14 9.53
N THR A 14 47.29 -1.35 9.40
CA THR A 14 47.26 -2.04 8.11
C THR A 14 45.80 -2.22 7.69
N GLN A 15 45.48 -1.73 6.52
CA GLN A 15 44.12 -1.91 5.97
C GLN A 15 43.92 -3.38 5.61
N ASP A 16 42.83 -3.96 6.12
CA ASP A 16 42.44 -5.33 5.76
C ASP A 16 42.08 -5.38 4.27
N ASN A 17 42.47 -6.42 3.58
CA ASN A 17 42.17 -6.61 2.17
C ASN A 17 40.74 -7.12 1.95
N ASP A 18 40.07 -7.58 2.99
CA ASP A 18 38.70 -8.06 2.92
C ASP A 18 37.70 -6.92 3.23
N VAL A 19 36.42 -7.15 2.95
CA VAL A 19 35.34 -6.18 3.20
C VAL A 19 34.43 -6.76 4.29
N LEU A 20 33.69 -5.87 4.93
CA LEU A 20 32.71 -6.28 5.92
C LEU A 20 31.52 -6.98 5.23
N ASP A 21 30.91 -7.90 5.94
CA ASP A 21 29.70 -8.61 5.51
C ASP A 21 28.61 -7.59 5.11
N THR A 22 27.91 -7.91 4.05
CA THR A 22 26.77 -7.13 3.55
C THR A 22 25.77 -6.79 4.68
N TRP A 23 25.52 -7.74 5.57
CA TRP A 23 24.59 -7.52 6.68
C TRP A 23 25.07 -6.45 7.67
N PHE A 24 26.37 -6.20 7.75
CA PHE A 24 26.91 -5.16 8.63
C PHE A 24 26.39 -3.79 8.22
N SER A 25 26.51 -3.43 6.94
CA SER A 25 25.99 -2.15 6.44
C SER A 25 24.46 -2.12 6.48
N SER A 26 23.80 -3.24 6.19
CA SER A 26 22.35 -3.35 6.19
C SER A 26 21.73 -3.11 7.58
N TRP A 27 22.39 -3.60 8.62
CA TRP A 27 21.87 -3.41 9.99
C TRP A 27 22.01 -1.96 10.48
N LEU A 28 22.94 -1.21 9.90
CA LEU A 28 23.13 0.20 10.24
C LEU A 28 22.17 1.13 9.49
N TRP A 29 21.37 0.60 8.56
CA TRP A 29 20.56 1.41 7.66
C TRP A 29 19.63 2.38 8.40
N PRO A 30 18.91 2.00 9.47
CA PRO A 30 18.05 2.96 10.17
C PRO A 30 18.79 4.17 10.72
N ILE A 31 20.11 4.03 10.93
CA ILE A 31 20.96 5.10 11.47
C ILE A 31 21.65 5.85 10.33
N SER A 32 22.24 5.11 9.40
CA SER A 32 23.13 5.68 8.37
C SER A 32 22.36 6.51 7.32
N VAL A 33 21.11 6.13 7.01
CA VAL A 33 20.31 6.83 6.00
C VAL A 33 20.02 8.29 6.39
N PHE A 34 20.03 8.59 7.68
CA PHE A 34 19.82 9.94 8.22
C PHE A 34 21.12 10.57 8.70
N ASP A 35 22.27 10.11 8.19
CA ASP A 35 23.60 10.58 8.59
C ASP A 35 23.84 10.49 10.12
N GLY A 36 23.20 9.53 10.76
CA GLY A 36 23.24 9.37 12.21
C GLY A 36 24.56 8.81 12.75
N ILE A 37 25.46 8.35 11.86
CA ILE A 37 26.81 7.87 12.26
C ILE A 37 27.73 9.06 12.47
N ARG A 38 27.80 9.96 11.49
CA ARG A 38 28.68 11.15 11.55
C ARG A 38 28.09 12.29 12.36
N ASN A 39 26.76 12.47 12.27
CA ASN A 39 26.03 13.53 12.93
C ASN A 39 24.89 12.95 13.77
N PRO A 40 25.22 12.28 14.91
CA PRO A 40 24.23 11.48 15.65
C PRO A 40 23.09 12.27 16.28
N ASN A 41 23.17 13.60 16.30
CA ASN A 41 22.17 14.46 16.92
C ASN A 41 21.48 15.39 15.91
N ASN A 42 21.58 15.13 14.61
CA ASN A 42 20.94 15.96 13.60
C ASN A 42 19.41 15.83 13.65
N ASP A 43 18.71 16.78 13.03
CA ASP A 43 17.25 16.87 13.14
C ASP A 43 16.52 15.72 12.41
N GLU A 44 17.09 15.19 11.33
CA GLU A 44 16.47 14.07 10.61
C GLU A 44 16.45 12.81 11.46
N ILE A 45 17.59 12.46 12.07
CA ILE A 45 17.63 11.25 12.90
C ILE A 45 16.76 11.40 14.15
N LYS A 46 16.67 12.59 14.74
CA LYS A 46 15.75 12.83 15.86
C LYS A 46 14.30 12.63 15.47
N TYR A 47 13.95 12.96 14.22
CA TYR A 47 12.58 12.87 13.73
C TYR A 47 12.21 11.44 13.30
N TYR A 48 13.11 10.75 12.58
CA TYR A 48 12.79 9.48 11.94
C TYR A 48 13.21 8.24 12.73
N TYR A 49 14.08 8.38 13.72
CA TYR A 49 14.55 7.26 14.53
C TYR A 49 14.05 7.38 15.97
N PRO A 50 13.41 6.34 16.55
CA PRO A 50 13.00 5.09 15.90
C PRO A 50 11.91 5.28 14.87
N THR A 51 11.92 4.46 13.83
CA THR A 51 10.82 4.47 12.85
C THR A 51 9.61 3.69 13.41
N GLN A 52 8.42 3.91 12.85
CA GLN A 52 7.22 3.25 13.32
C GLN A 52 7.20 1.79 12.86
N ASP A 53 7.40 1.56 11.58
CA ASP A 53 7.16 0.25 10.98
C ASP A 53 8.33 -0.19 10.11
N LEU A 54 8.76 -1.44 10.32
CA LEU A 54 9.67 -2.14 9.41
C LEU A 54 8.85 -3.18 8.64
N VAL A 55 8.93 -3.14 7.31
CA VAL A 55 8.27 -4.13 6.44
C VAL A 55 9.34 -5.04 5.84
N THR A 56 9.22 -6.35 6.04
CA THR A 56 10.25 -7.31 5.62
C THR A 56 9.66 -8.70 5.43
N GLY A 57 10.41 -9.56 4.75
CA GLY A 57 10.10 -10.99 4.68
C GLY A 57 10.52 -11.71 5.98
N PRO A 58 9.80 -12.76 6.36
CA PRO A 58 10.13 -13.51 7.59
C PRO A 58 11.45 -14.30 7.48
N ASP A 59 11.93 -14.55 6.27
CA ASP A 59 13.13 -15.34 6.02
C ASP A 59 14.42 -14.62 6.46
N ILE A 60 14.37 -13.29 6.70
CA ILE A 60 15.54 -12.54 7.16
C ILE A 60 15.36 -11.95 8.57
N ILE A 61 14.54 -12.59 9.40
CA ILE A 61 14.38 -12.19 10.81
C ILE A 61 15.75 -12.13 11.51
N PHE A 62 16.55 -13.20 11.42
CA PHE A 62 17.83 -13.27 12.11
C PHE A 62 18.92 -12.48 11.40
N PHE A 63 18.89 -12.47 10.07
CA PHE A 63 19.94 -11.80 9.30
C PHE A 63 19.81 -10.29 9.31
N TRP A 64 18.59 -9.76 9.42
CA TRP A 64 18.36 -8.33 9.32
C TRP A 64 17.64 -7.74 10.53
N VAL A 65 16.47 -8.25 10.90
CA VAL A 65 15.64 -7.66 11.96
C VAL A 65 16.37 -7.68 13.30
N ALA A 66 16.82 -8.88 13.71
CA ALA A 66 17.54 -9.05 14.98
C ALA A 66 18.83 -8.23 15.02
N ARG A 67 19.56 -8.19 13.90
CA ARG A 67 20.81 -7.43 13.82
C ARG A 67 20.57 -5.92 13.90
N MET A 68 19.50 -5.41 13.31
CA MET A 68 19.13 -4.00 13.45
C MET A 68 18.79 -3.66 14.91
N ILE A 69 18.10 -4.56 15.61
CA ILE A 69 17.77 -4.35 17.03
C ILE A 69 19.06 -4.29 17.86
N ILE A 70 19.98 -5.22 17.63
CA ILE A 70 21.27 -5.27 18.33
C ILE A 70 22.04 -3.95 18.06
N SER A 71 22.16 -3.54 16.79
CA SER A 71 22.91 -2.33 16.45
C SER A 71 22.23 -1.07 16.99
N GLY A 72 20.89 -1.05 17.04
CA GLY A 72 20.13 0.05 17.61
C GLY A 72 20.49 0.27 19.08
N TYR A 73 20.45 -0.79 19.87
CA TYR A 73 20.82 -0.70 21.28
C TYR A 73 22.31 -0.43 21.47
N GLU A 74 23.18 -1.01 20.62
CA GLU A 74 24.63 -0.81 20.75
C GLU A 74 25.04 0.63 20.42
N PHE A 75 24.46 1.24 19.38
CA PHE A 75 24.93 2.53 18.88
C PHE A 75 24.02 3.71 19.23
N ARG A 76 22.74 3.45 19.59
CA ARG A 76 21.77 4.49 19.89
C ARG A 76 21.10 4.33 21.25
N ASP A 77 21.34 3.21 21.92
CA ASP A 77 20.70 2.83 23.20
C ASP A 77 19.15 2.81 23.07
N GLU A 78 18.66 2.49 21.88
CA GLU A 78 17.22 2.55 21.59
C GLU A 78 16.86 1.59 20.44
N LYS A 79 15.67 1.00 20.50
CA LYS A 79 15.17 0.14 19.42
C LYS A 79 15.01 0.93 18.12
N PRO A 80 15.30 0.34 16.97
CA PRO A 80 15.25 1.05 15.69
C PRO A 80 13.84 1.24 15.12
N PHE A 81 12.84 0.45 15.56
CA PHE A 81 11.46 0.49 15.05
C PHE A 81 10.52 -0.06 16.12
N SER A 82 9.23 0.33 16.02
CA SER A 82 8.20 -0.08 16.98
C SER A 82 7.50 -1.38 16.57
N ASN A 83 7.25 -1.57 15.28
CA ASN A 83 6.52 -2.70 14.74
C ASN A 83 7.30 -3.35 13.61
N VAL A 84 7.08 -4.66 13.41
CA VAL A 84 7.63 -5.40 12.28
C VAL A 84 6.46 -6.08 11.55
N TYR A 85 6.26 -5.70 10.28
CA TYR A 85 5.24 -6.30 9.44
C TYR A 85 5.90 -7.33 8.51
N PHE A 86 5.51 -8.60 8.64
CA PHE A 86 6.04 -9.66 7.81
C PHE A 86 5.16 -9.90 6.60
N THR A 87 5.72 -9.66 5.41
CA THR A 87 5.04 -9.95 4.13
C THR A 87 5.06 -11.45 3.85
N GLY A 88 4.14 -11.91 3.01
CA GLY A 88 4.22 -13.25 2.45
C GLY A 88 5.31 -13.34 1.38
N ILE A 89 5.76 -14.54 1.11
CA ILE A 89 6.71 -14.83 0.02
C ILE A 89 5.89 -15.24 -1.21
N VAL A 90 6.21 -14.64 -2.35
CA VAL A 90 5.51 -14.97 -3.61
C VAL A 90 6.05 -16.31 -4.14
N ARG A 91 5.12 -17.24 -4.40
CA ARG A 91 5.42 -18.58 -4.90
C ARG A 91 4.66 -18.83 -6.20
N ASP A 92 5.17 -19.76 -6.98
CA ASP A 92 4.48 -20.19 -8.21
C ASP A 92 3.28 -21.11 -7.87
N LYS A 93 2.53 -21.53 -8.89
CA LYS A 93 1.35 -22.37 -8.72
C LYS A 93 1.67 -23.76 -8.10
N LEU A 94 2.94 -24.17 -8.16
CA LEU A 94 3.41 -25.42 -7.54
C LEU A 94 3.97 -25.19 -6.14
N ARG A 95 3.78 -24.00 -5.57
CA ARG A 95 4.24 -23.56 -4.23
C ARG A 95 5.76 -23.43 -4.11
N ARG A 96 6.49 -23.41 -5.23
CA ARG A 96 7.95 -23.26 -5.23
C ARG A 96 8.30 -21.78 -5.12
N LYS A 97 9.35 -21.49 -4.36
CA LYS A 97 9.89 -20.12 -4.27
C LYS A 97 10.32 -19.68 -5.67
N MET A 98 9.99 -18.46 -6.04
CA MET A 98 10.38 -17.90 -7.34
C MET A 98 11.89 -17.69 -7.39
N SER A 99 12.52 -18.07 -8.50
CA SER A 99 13.92 -17.86 -8.74
C SER A 99 14.21 -17.71 -10.23
N LYS A 100 15.25 -16.96 -10.54
CA LYS A 100 15.71 -16.78 -11.92
C LYS A 100 16.14 -18.12 -12.54
N GLN A 101 16.75 -19.00 -11.74
CA GLN A 101 17.22 -20.30 -12.21
C GLN A 101 16.07 -21.21 -12.66
N LEU A 102 14.94 -21.15 -11.95
CA LEU A 102 13.75 -21.94 -12.29
C LEU A 102 12.92 -21.33 -13.41
N GLY A 103 13.17 -20.06 -13.73
CA GLY A 103 12.39 -19.35 -14.75
C GLY A 103 10.92 -19.20 -14.40
N ASN A 104 10.58 -19.30 -13.10
CA ASN A 104 9.19 -19.29 -12.63
C ASN A 104 8.77 -17.93 -12.06
N SER A 105 9.61 -16.90 -12.21
CA SER A 105 9.32 -15.54 -11.75
C SER A 105 8.79 -14.74 -12.94
N PRO A 106 7.54 -14.27 -12.90
CA PRO A 106 7.05 -13.43 -13.99
C PRO A 106 7.82 -12.11 -14.04
N ASP A 107 7.92 -11.56 -15.25
CA ASP A 107 8.55 -10.26 -15.46
C ASP A 107 7.56 -9.18 -15.01
N ALA A 108 7.87 -8.49 -13.93
CA ALA A 108 6.99 -7.46 -13.36
C ALA A 108 6.73 -6.31 -14.35
N ILE A 109 7.73 -5.96 -15.17
CA ILE A 109 7.57 -4.87 -16.16
C ILE A 109 6.55 -5.30 -17.24
N LYS A 110 6.65 -6.53 -17.72
CA LYS A 110 5.69 -7.05 -18.69
C LYS A 110 4.27 -7.11 -18.14
N LEU A 111 4.13 -7.51 -16.87
CA LEU A 111 2.81 -7.50 -16.21
C LEU A 111 2.23 -6.09 -16.16
N ILE A 112 3.08 -5.10 -15.81
CA ILE A 112 2.66 -3.69 -15.74
C ILE A 112 2.28 -3.17 -17.13
N GLU A 113 3.04 -3.53 -18.16
CA GLU A 113 2.74 -3.15 -19.55
C GLU A 113 1.39 -3.74 -20.02
N GLU A 114 1.11 -4.99 -19.64
CA GLU A 114 -0.09 -5.70 -20.09
C GLU A 114 -1.34 -5.31 -19.29
N TYR A 115 -1.22 -5.22 -17.96
CA TYR A 115 -2.37 -5.05 -17.06
C TYR A 115 -2.48 -3.64 -16.48
N GLY A 116 -1.40 -2.89 -16.44
CA GLY A 116 -1.31 -1.60 -15.74
C GLY A 116 -0.83 -1.78 -14.31
N ALA A 117 -0.07 -0.81 -13.80
CA ALA A 117 0.54 -0.87 -12.47
C ALA A 117 -0.51 -1.02 -11.36
N ASP A 118 -1.58 -0.21 -11.41
CA ASP A 118 -2.66 -0.28 -10.42
C ASP A 118 -3.30 -1.66 -10.39
N SER A 119 -3.49 -2.26 -11.57
CA SER A 119 -4.11 -3.58 -11.70
C SER A 119 -3.26 -4.67 -11.04
N VAL A 120 -1.95 -4.62 -11.26
CA VAL A 120 -1.01 -5.57 -10.67
C VAL A 120 -0.99 -5.40 -9.14
N ARG A 121 -0.90 -4.15 -8.66
CA ARG A 121 -0.90 -3.84 -7.22
C ARG A 121 -2.18 -4.35 -6.54
N VAL A 122 -3.34 -4.00 -7.09
CA VAL A 122 -4.65 -4.39 -6.54
C VAL A 122 -4.78 -5.92 -6.53
N GLY A 123 -4.42 -6.58 -7.64
CA GLY A 123 -4.48 -8.03 -7.74
C GLY A 123 -3.65 -8.72 -6.67
N LEU A 124 -2.40 -8.29 -6.50
CA LEU A 124 -1.50 -8.84 -5.49
C LEU A 124 -2.03 -8.59 -4.08
N MET A 125 -2.46 -7.36 -3.79
CA MET A 125 -2.91 -6.98 -2.43
C MET A 125 -4.20 -7.68 -2.03
N LEU A 126 -5.12 -7.92 -2.96
CA LEU A 126 -6.35 -8.66 -2.66
C LEU A 126 -6.07 -10.09 -2.21
N SER A 127 -4.96 -10.66 -2.66
CA SER A 127 -4.61 -12.06 -2.43
C SER A 127 -3.59 -12.25 -1.31
N SER A 128 -3.03 -11.17 -0.76
CA SER A 128 -1.92 -11.22 0.20
C SER A 128 -2.39 -10.95 1.61
N ALA A 129 -2.46 -12.00 2.44
CA ALA A 129 -2.64 -11.82 3.88
C ALA A 129 -1.26 -11.77 4.56
N ALA A 130 -1.12 -10.93 5.58
CA ALA A 130 0.14 -10.78 6.31
C ALA A 130 0.64 -12.14 6.80
N GLY A 131 1.92 -12.41 6.58
CA GLY A 131 2.59 -13.62 7.04
C GLY A 131 2.31 -14.89 6.24
N ASN A 132 1.41 -14.84 5.26
CA ASN A 132 1.07 -16.01 4.44
C ASN A 132 1.66 -15.88 3.03
N ASP A 133 2.13 -17.00 2.51
CA ASP A 133 2.68 -17.02 1.15
C ASP A 133 1.58 -16.75 0.12
N LEU A 134 1.94 -16.02 -0.92
CA LEU A 134 1.07 -15.70 -2.05
C LEU A 134 1.39 -16.64 -3.21
N LEU A 135 0.38 -17.41 -3.65
CA LEU A 135 0.50 -18.19 -4.89
C LEU A 135 0.15 -17.27 -6.06
N PHE A 136 1.17 -16.90 -6.85
CA PHE A 136 0.98 -15.96 -7.95
C PHE A 136 0.26 -16.63 -9.13
N ASP A 137 -0.74 -15.92 -9.64
CA ASP A 137 -1.49 -16.28 -10.84
C ASP A 137 -1.83 -14.99 -11.58
N GLU A 138 -1.63 -14.98 -12.88
CA GLU A 138 -1.94 -13.78 -13.70
C GLU A 138 -3.43 -13.40 -13.66
N SER A 139 -4.31 -14.33 -13.31
CA SER A 139 -5.73 -14.00 -13.10
C SER A 139 -5.95 -12.93 -12.02
N LEU A 140 -5.00 -12.80 -11.07
CA LEU A 140 -5.02 -11.76 -10.06
C LEU A 140 -4.86 -10.38 -10.71
N CYS A 141 -3.95 -10.27 -11.67
CA CYS A 141 -3.75 -9.03 -12.42
C CYS A 141 -4.98 -8.69 -13.27
N GLN A 142 -5.59 -9.71 -13.88
CA GLN A 142 -6.83 -9.53 -14.64
C GLN A 142 -7.98 -9.05 -13.74
N GLN A 143 -8.08 -9.57 -12.51
CA GLN A 143 -9.07 -9.10 -11.54
C GLN A 143 -8.86 -7.61 -11.22
N GLY A 144 -7.60 -7.22 -10.98
CA GLY A 144 -7.24 -5.81 -10.78
C GLY A 144 -7.63 -4.95 -11.98
N LYS A 145 -7.35 -5.42 -13.21
CA LYS A 145 -7.67 -4.70 -14.45
C LYS A 145 -9.19 -4.52 -14.60
N ASN A 146 -9.97 -5.54 -14.27
CA ASN A 146 -11.42 -5.44 -14.32
C ASN A 146 -11.93 -4.38 -13.34
N PHE A 147 -11.33 -4.29 -12.15
CA PHE A 147 -11.70 -3.30 -11.14
C PHE A 147 -11.36 -1.87 -11.59
N THR A 148 -10.14 -1.65 -12.09
CA THR A 148 -9.74 -0.31 -12.56
C THR A 148 -10.58 0.12 -13.77
N ASN A 149 -10.89 -0.80 -14.68
CA ASN A 149 -11.79 -0.54 -15.80
C ASN A 149 -13.21 -0.19 -15.33
N LYS A 150 -13.70 -0.86 -14.29
CA LYS A 150 -15.03 -0.57 -13.71
C LYS A 150 -15.08 0.88 -13.21
N LEU A 151 -14.01 1.31 -12.48
CA LEU A 151 -13.90 2.69 -11.98
C LEU A 151 -13.88 3.69 -13.13
N TRP A 152 -13.08 3.45 -14.16
CA TRP A 152 -12.95 4.33 -15.32
C TRP A 152 -14.28 4.46 -16.05
N ASN A 153 -14.96 3.36 -16.27
CA ASN A 153 -16.25 3.35 -16.95
C ASN A 153 -17.35 4.04 -16.14
N ALA A 154 -17.31 3.87 -14.80
CA ALA A 154 -18.23 4.59 -13.90
C ALA A 154 -18.03 6.10 -14.00
N LEU A 155 -16.78 6.56 -14.03
CA LEU A 155 -16.45 7.98 -14.18
C LEU A 155 -16.96 8.52 -15.52
N LYS A 156 -16.69 7.79 -16.62
CA LYS A 156 -17.17 8.18 -17.95
C LYS A 156 -18.71 8.28 -17.98
N LEU A 157 -19.38 7.32 -17.36
CA LEU A 157 -20.85 7.29 -17.31
C LEU A 157 -21.38 8.55 -16.61
N VAL A 158 -20.89 8.84 -15.41
CA VAL A 158 -21.34 10.00 -14.62
C VAL A 158 -21.04 11.32 -15.34
N ASN A 159 -19.83 11.44 -15.91
CA ASN A 159 -19.44 12.65 -16.65
C ASN A 159 -20.30 12.89 -17.87
N GLY A 160 -20.79 11.83 -18.52
CA GLY A 160 -21.65 11.92 -19.70
C GLY A 160 -23.07 12.34 -19.42
N TRP A 161 -23.54 12.33 -18.17
CA TRP A 161 -24.90 12.76 -17.84
C TRP A 161 -25.03 14.28 -17.96
N GLU A 162 -25.99 14.74 -18.72
CA GLU A 162 -26.35 16.18 -18.83
C GLU A 162 -27.10 16.63 -17.58
N VAL A 163 -26.86 17.86 -17.17
CA VAL A 163 -27.46 18.46 -15.96
C VAL A 163 -28.58 19.42 -16.34
N ASP A 164 -29.67 19.38 -15.59
CA ASP A 164 -30.72 20.39 -15.60
C ASP A 164 -30.65 21.19 -14.30
N ASP A 165 -30.19 22.43 -14.40
CA ASP A 165 -29.99 23.31 -13.22
C ASP A 165 -31.31 23.74 -12.58
N LYS A 166 -32.45 23.53 -13.26
CA LYS A 166 -33.80 23.90 -12.78
C LYS A 166 -34.51 22.73 -12.10
N LYS A 167 -34.01 21.51 -12.30
CA LYS A 167 -34.64 20.31 -11.76
C LYS A 167 -34.27 20.17 -10.27
N SER A 168 -35.29 20.07 -9.43
CA SER A 168 -35.09 19.81 -8.00
C SER A 168 -34.64 18.37 -7.80
N GLN A 169 -33.85 18.14 -6.76
CA GLN A 169 -33.34 16.80 -6.43
C GLN A 169 -34.52 15.87 -6.11
N PRO A 170 -34.68 14.75 -6.84
CA PRO A 170 -35.69 13.77 -6.48
C PRO A 170 -35.46 13.17 -5.10
N VAL A 171 -36.56 12.88 -4.40
CA VAL A 171 -36.50 12.30 -3.03
C VAL A 171 -35.77 10.95 -3.05
N GLU A 172 -36.04 10.14 -4.07
CA GLU A 172 -35.36 8.84 -4.23
C GLU A 172 -33.87 8.99 -4.41
N ASN A 173 -33.41 10.01 -5.14
CA ASN A 173 -31.96 10.28 -5.31
C ASN A 173 -31.33 10.67 -3.96
N LYS A 174 -31.99 11.56 -3.22
CA LYS A 174 -31.53 12.00 -1.91
C LYS A 174 -31.45 10.82 -0.93
N LEU A 175 -32.45 9.96 -0.94
CA LEU A 175 -32.47 8.76 -0.07
C LEU A 175 -31.32 7.80 -0.43
N ALA A 176 -31.08 7.58 -1.72
CA ALA A 176 -30.02 6.71 -2.19
C ALA A 176 -28.63 7.25 -1.81
N ILE A 177 -28.44 8.57 -1.97
CA ILE A 177 -27.18 9.25 -1.59
C ILE A 177 -26.96 9.12 -0.07
N ASN A 178 -27.99 9.35 0.73
CA ASN A 178 -27.91 9.23 2.19
C ASN A 178 -27.59 7.77 2.60
N TRP A 179 -28.24 6.81 1.95
CA TRP A 179 -27.96 5.38 2.18
C TRP A 179 -26.49 5.08 1.91
N TYR A 180 -25.96 5.54 0.77
CA TYR A 180 -24.56 5.29 0.42
C TYR A 180 -23.60 6.00 1.38
N ASN A 181 -23.90 7.23 1.79
CA ASN A 181 -23.10 7.93 2.79
C ASN A 181 -22.99 7.14 4.08
N ASN A 182 -24.09 6.56 4.55
CA ASN A 182 -24.08 5.73 5.76
C ASN A 182 -23.22 4.47 5.54
N LYS A 183 -23.38 3.81 4.39
CA LYS A 183 -22.54 2.66 4.01
C LYS A 183 -21.06 3.04 4.01
N PHE A 184 -20.72 4.18 3.39
CA PHE A 184 -19.37 4.68 3.30
C PHE A 184 -18.76 4.90 4.69
N HIS A 185 -19.47 5.56 5.59
CA HIS A 185 -18.97 5.86 6.94
C HIS A 185 -18.78 4.58 7.76
N ASN A 186 -19.71 3.65 7.68
CA ASN A 186 -19.59 2.37 8.38
C ASN A 186 -18.38 1.56 7.85
N THR A 187 -18.19 1.58 6.53
CA THR A 187 -17.04 0.92 5.91
C THR A 187 -15.73 1.61 6.31
N LEU A 188 -15.72 2.94 6.39
CA LEU A 188 -14.55 3.71 6.79
C LEU A 188 -14.09 3.35 8.22
N GLU A 189 -15.05 3.17 9.15
CA GLU A 189 -14.73 2.71 10.50
C GLU A 189 -14.05 1.33 10.48
N LEU A 190 -14.58 0.41 9.68
CA LEU A 190 -13.99 -0.92 9.51
C LEU A 190 -12.60 -0.84 8.87
N ILE A 191 -12.44 0.02 7.85
CA ILE A 191 -11.15 0.27 7.18
C ILE A 191 -10.10 0.74 8.20
N ASN A 192 -10.44 1.74 9.02
CA ASN A 192 -9.53 2.27 10.03
C ASN A 192 -9.12 1.18 11.04
N LYS A 193 -10.09 0.43 11.54
CA LYS A 193 -9.83 -0.69 12.46
C LYS A 193 -8.90 -1.74 11.83
N ASN A 194 -9.11 -2.05 10.55
CA ASN A 194 -8.27 -3.02 9.84
C ASN A 194 -6.86 -2.48 9.60
N PHE A 195 -6.70 -1.19 9.28
CA PHE A 195 -5.38 -0.56 9.17
C PHE A 195 -4.64 -0.61 10.51
N ASP A 196 -5.31 -0.28 11.61
CA ASP A 196 -4.72 -0.32 12.96
C ASP A 196 -4.21 -1.72 13.32
N ASN A 197 -4.81 -2.75 12.73
CA ASN A 197 -4.44 -4.16 12.95
C ASN A 197 -3.61 -4.75 11.80
N TYR A 198 -3.11 -3.92 10.89
CA TYR A 198 -2.28 -4.33 9.74
C TYR A 198 -2.97 -5.34 8.81
N ARG A 199 -4.31 -5.34 8.78
CA ARG A 199 -5.10 -6.23 7.92
C ARG A 199 -5.35 -5.55 6.56
N ILE A 200 -4.28 -5.33 5.82
CA ILE A 200 -4.28 -4.46 4.61
C ILE A 200 -5.13 -5.05 3.50
N SER A 201 -5.08 -6.37 3.28
CA SER A 201 -5.91 -7.00 2.25
C SER A 201 -7.41 -6.91 2.58
N ASP A 202 -7.77 -6.94 3.87
CA ASP A 202 -9.17 -6.75 4.29
C ASP A 202 -9.64 -5.33 4.05
N VAL A 203 -8.76 -4.34 4.22
CA VAL A 203 -9.06 -2.93 3.87
C VAL A 203 -9.41 -2.83 2.40
N LEU A 204 -8.54 -3.38 1.54
CA LEU A 204 -8.77 -3.33 0.08
C LEU A 204 -10.03 -4.10 -0.30
N MET A 205 -10.28 -5.27 0.28
CA MET A 205 -11.49 -6.06 0.00
C MET A 205 -12.76 -5.31 0.40
N SER A 206 -12.75 -4.65 1.57
CA SER A 206 -13.89 -3.84 2.03
C SER A 206 -14.14 -2.66 1.09
N SER A 207 -13.08 -1.99 0.67
CA SER A 207 -13.16 -0.88 -0.29
C SER A 207 -13.66 -1.37 -1.65
N TYR A 208 -13.15 -2.51 -2.12
CA TYR A 208 -13.58 -3.14 -3.37
C TYR A 208 -15.08 -3.41 -3.37
N LYS A 209 -15.60 -4.03 -2.31
CA LYS A 209 -17.03 -4.36 -2.20
C LYS A 209 -17.90 -3.11 -2.14
N LEU A 210 -17.50 -2.13 -1.33
CA LEU A 210 -18.22 -0.86 -1.22
C LEU A 210 -18.36 -0.19 -2.59
N ILE A 211 -17.27 -0.19 -3.37
CA ILE A 211 -17.26 0.50 -4.66
C ILE A 211 -17.93 -0.34 -5.74
N TRP A 212 -17.57 -1.61 -5.88
CA TRP A 212 -18.13 -2.45 -6.94
C TRP A 212 -19.61 -2.69 -6.73
N ASP A 213 -19.98 -3.14 -5.53
CA ASP A 213 -21.35 -3.54 -5.25
C ASP A 213 -22.25 -2.35 -4.92
N ASP A 214 -21.90 -1.59 -3.87
CA ASP A 214 -22.81 -0.56 -3.37
C ASP A 214 -22.80 0.70 -4.25
N PHE A 215 -21.63 1.19 -4.65
CA PHE A 215 -21.52 2.40 -5.48
C PHE A 215 -21.92 2.11 -6.93
N CYS A 216 -21.23 1.19 -7.60
CA CYS A 216 -21.42 0.97 -9.03
C CYS A 216 -22.71 0.22 -9.36
N SER A 217 -23.02 -0.85 -8.58
CA SER A 217 -24.17 -1.70 -8.92
C SER A 217 -25.49 -1.19 -8.35
N TRP A 218 -25.46 -0.36 -7.30
CA TRP A 218 -26.68 0.19 -6.72
C TRP A 218 -26.80 1.69 -6.89
N LEU A 219 -25.90 2.49 -6.30
CA LEU A 219 -26.07 3.95 -6.29
C LEU A 219 -26.12 4.53 -7.70
N LEU A 220 -25.17 4.14 -8.57
CA LEU A 220 -25.15 4.66 -9.96
C LEU A 220 -26.42 4.29 -10.72
N GLU A 221 -26.92 3.07 -10.54
CA GLU A 221 -28.13 2.63 -11.25
C GLU A 221 -29.39 3.37 -10.77
N ILE A 222 -29.46 3.68 -9.45
CA ILE A 222 -30.59 4.45 -8.90
C ILE A 222 -30.57 5.90 -9.42
N LEU A 223 -29.38 6.53 -9.44
CA LEU A 223 -29.25 7.94 -9.84
C LEU A 223 -29.22 8.13 -11.34
N LYS A 224 -29.04 7.08 -12.12
CA LYS A 224 -28.93 7.14 -13.59
C LYS A 224 -30.21 7.72 -14.19
N PRO A 225 -30.11 8.84 -14.91
CA PRO A 225 -31.32 9.39 -15.57
C PRO A 225 -31.82 8.45 -16.66
N ASN A 226 -33.13 8.47 -16.92
CA ASN A 226 -33.72 7.75 -18.05
C ASN A 226 -33.13 8.24 -19.37
N TYR A 227 -33.19 7.40 -20.38
CA TYR A 227 -32.67 7.75 -21.69
C TYR A 227 -33.30 9.06 -22.20
N GLY A 228 -32.45 10.02 -22.56
CA GLY A 228 -32.90 11.34 -23.04
C GLY A 228 -33.23 12.32 -21.93
N GLU A 229 -33.19 11.93 -20.68
CA GLU A 229 -33.42 12.82 -19.53
C GLU A 229 -32.10 13.35 -18.96
N LYS A 230 -32.21 14.46 -18.20
CA LYS A 230 -31.09 15.09 -17.53
C LYS A 230 -31.18 14.84 -16.03
N ILE A 231 -30.02 14.74 -15.38
CA ILE A 231 -29.95 14.62 -13.93
C ILE A 231 -30.03 16.03 -13.30
N ASP A 232 -30.58 16.11 -12.11
CA ASP A 232 -30.54 17.37 -11.33
C ASP A 232 -29.10 17.65 -10.86
N LYS A 233 -28.80 18.93 -10.67
CA LYS A 233 -27.46 19.40 -10.32
C LYS A 233 -26.97 18.84 -8.98
N ASP A 234 -27.84 18.82 -7.96
CA ASP A 234 -27.49 18.45 -6.61
C ASP A 234 -27.09 16.96 -6.56
N SER A 235 -27.86 16.08 -7.19
CA SER A 235 -27.54 14.63 -7.24
C SER A 235 -26.21 14.40 -7.93
N LYS A 236 -25.95 15.05 -9.07
CA LYS A 236 -24.68 14.86 -9.78
C LYS A 236 -23.50 15.36 -8.95
N THR A 237 -23.64 16.54 -8.31
CA THR A 237 -22.57 17.11 -7.47
C THR A 237 -22.25 16.19 -6.29
N GLU A 238 -23.26 15.71 -5.57
CA GLU A 238 -23.07 14.82 -4.43
C GLU A 238 -22.47 13.48 -4.86
N LEU A 239 -22.92 12.96 -6.02
CA LEU A 239 -22.39 11.70 -6.55
C LEU A 239 -20.89 11.82 -6.88
N ILE A 240 -20.46 12.93 -7.49
CA ILE A 240 -19.05 13.17 -7.80
C ILE A 240 -18.24 13.25 -6.51
N GLN A 241 -18.76 13.93 -5.48
CA GLN A 241 -18.10 14.00 -4.18
C GLN A 241 -17.92 12.61 -3.56
N LEU A 242 -18.94 11.75 -3.67
CA LEU A 242 -18.87 10.37 -3.19
C LEU A 242 -17.83 9.56 -3.99
N PHE A 243 -17.79 9.77 -5.31
CA PHE A 243 -16.79 9.13 -6.17
C PHE A 243 -15.39 9.50 -5.73
N GLU A 244 -15.14 10.80 -5.47
CA GLU A 244 -13.84 11.29 -4.96
C GLU A 244 -13.47 10.64 -3.63
N LYS A 245 -14.42 10.52 -2.70
CA LYS A 245 -14.19 9.84 -1.42
C LYS A 245 -13.75 8.39 -1.63
N ASN A 246 -14.40 7.68 -2.57
CA ASN A 246 -14.04 6.31 -2.92
C ASN A 246 -12.60 6.22 -3.46
N LEU A 247 -12.22 7.15 -4.34
CA LEU A 247 -10.86 7.18 -4.89
C LEU A 247 -9.83 7.45 -3.79
N LYS A 248 -10.17 8.30 -2.82
CA LYS A 248 -9.26 8.62 -1.70
C LYS A 248 -8.99 7.39 -0.82
N ILE A 249 -10.00 6.56 -0.54
CA ILE A 249 -9.76 5.33 0.25
C ILE A 249 -9.00 4.28 -0.56
N LEU A 250 -9.07 4.32 -1.89
CA LEU A 250 -8.30 3.40 -2.77
C LEU A 250 -6.86 3.84 -2.99
N HIS A 251 -6.54 5.12 -2.78
CA HIS A 251 -5.26 5.70 -3.13
C HIS A 251 -4.04 4.90 -2.64
N PRO A 252 -4.02 4.37 -1.41
CA PRO A 252 -2.84 3.61 -0.98
C PRO A 252 -2.58 2.34 -1.79
N PHE A 253 -3.58 1.78 -2.44
CA PHE A 253 -3.50 0.53 -3.20
C PHE A 253 -3.25 0.75 -4.69
N UNK A 254 -3.85 1.90 -5.38
CA UNK A 254 -3.93 2.10 -6.68
C UNK A 254 -3.70 3.12 -7.04
#